data_28aee529d883fb8718dc536d895e3dc3
#
_entry.id   28aee529d883fb8718dc536d895e3dc3
#
_cell.length_a   1.000
_cell.length_b   1.000
_cell.length_c   1.000
_cell.angle_alpha   90.00
_cell.angle_beta   90.00
_cell.angle_gamma   90.00
#
_symmetry.space_group_name_H-M   'P 1'
#
loop_
_entity.id
_entity.type
_entity.pdbx_description
1 polymer ?
#
loop_
_entity_poly.entity_id
_entity_poly.type
_entity_poly.pdbx_seq_one_letter_code
_entity_poly.pdbx_strand_id
1 'polypeptide(L)'
;MKTTIQGVLIRLTDEQREIIEDLIRRFESATRYAYARICDGVPILDIEKDAMGKFGLNSRWAKDAVSRAKAAYAGVEALVERGKLESPRKLIWGGRRNFERRSKGEITNEEWRRIRSNQFWSRGDRSKNGNLNLRIVSTKGYQLRIAIGNRRWIHCWLWIPDKFRDMLDAHLNNEPCYTVRIKRGKDDRYRVFITFDVEPPAHSVGFEGGAIGVDLNPSGQAWAETNAQGQLIDNGWINTHELQYARRGRRDWLIGQVAHQIIELAKTKGKGIVLERLEFERRKSHGRKLNRIFHQFTYMRLAEAVVREARQQGVAVKRVNPAFSSVIGQMKYRRVYHHLAVHEAAAYVLGRRGIGFIDMPTGRQRRLAEEALEARLREKKLHYWAFWRSLKRAANSGNGKPPGTTGEPEQGIAPTRSGGETPPPYRGKGISGESEKGGFGSSMPLVQPGSPASHEGCTRTL
;
A
#
# COMPACT_ATOMS: atom_id res chain seq x y z
N MET A 1 -2.61 13.78 7.96
CA MET A 1 -2.18 12.50 7.30
C MET A 1 -0.87 12.74 6.58
N LYS A 2 0.14 11.84 6.74
CA LYS A 2 1.39 11.98 5.98
C LYS A 2 1.22 11.53 4.55
N THR A 3 1.47 12.43 3.62
CA THR A 3 1.44 12.16 2.18
C THR A 3 2.85 12.32 1.61
N THR A 4 3.19 11.48 0.64
CA THR A 4 4.47 11.57 -0.08
C THR A 4 4.19 11.67 -1.56
N ILE A 5 4.64 12.74 -2.18
CA ILE A 5 4.62 12.92 -3.63
C ILE A 5 5.99 12.66 -4.22
N GLN A 6 6.03 12.21 -5.46
CA GLN A 6 7.27 11.93 -6.16
C GLN A 6 7.43 12.88 -7.34
N GLY A 7 8.57 13.57 -7.36
CA GLY A 7 9.07 14.33 -8.49
C GLY A 7 10.37 13.76 -9.05
N VAL A 8 10.94 14.44 -10.02
CA VAL A 8 12.21 14.07 -10.67
C VAL A 8 13.03 15.35 -10.91
N LEU A 9 14.34 15.31 -10.61
CA LEU A 9 15.24 16.37 -11.04
C LEU A 9 15.47 16.25 -12.53
N ILE A 10 15.31 17.37 -13.23
CA ILE A 10 15.42 17.46 -14.70
C ILE A 10 16.46 18.52 -15.09
N ARG A 11 16.99 18.43 -16.31
CA ARG A 11 17.93 19.39 -16.88
C ARG A 11 19.15 19.65 -15.98
N LEU A 12 19.67 18.60 -15.33
CA LEU A 12 20.86 18.72 -14.48
C LEU A 12 22.11 18.89 -15.33
N THR A 13 22.95 19.85 -14.96
CA THR A 13 24.30 19.98 -15.49
C THR A 13 25.21 18.89 -14.92
N ASP A 14 26.35 18.63 -15.55
CA ASP A 14 27.31 17.65 -15.06
C ASP A 14 27.86 18.05 -13.69
N GLU A 15 28.17 19.33 -13.48
CA GLU A 15 28.57 19.86 -12.16
C GLU A 15 27.50 19.60 -11.09
N GLN A 16 26.23 19.83 -11.39
CA GLN A 16 25.14 19.53 -10.45
C GLN A 16 25.05 18.04 -10.13
N ARG A 17 25.26 17.17 -11.12
CA ARG A 17 25.31 15.71 -10.92
C ARG A 17 26.45 15.31 -10.00
N GLU A 18 27.63 15.82 -10.23
CA GLU A 18 28.82 15.56 -9.39
C GLU A 18 28.59 15.98 -7.95
N ILE A 19 28.05 17.17 -7.73
CA ILE A 19 27.72 17.69 -6.39
C ILE A 19 26.68 16.79 -5.70
N ILE A 20 25.63 16.37 -6.41
CA ILE A 20 24.60 15.46 -5.86
C ILE A 20 25.22 14.11 -5.50
N GLU A 21 26.06 13.54 -6.35
CA GLU A 21 26.76 12.27 -6.09
C GLU A 21 27.72 12.38 -4.89
N ASP A 22 28.42 13.49 -4.76
CA ASP A 22 29.27 13.73 -3.60
C ASP A 22 28.45 13.83 -2.30
N LEU A 23 27.33 14.54 -2.31
CA LEU A 23 26.42 14.60 -1.16
C LEU A 23 25.86 13.22 -0.80
N ILE A 24 25.43 12.41 -1.79
CA ILE A 24 24.98 11.03 -1.59
C ILE A 24 26.09 10.23 -0.91
N ARG A 25 27.33 10.31 -1.42
CA ARG A 25 28.47 9.57 -0.90
C ARG A 25 28.76 9.93 0.54
N ARG A 26 28.87 11.23 0.85
CA ARG A 26 29.15 11.74 2.20
C ARG A 26 28.07 11.40 3.19
N PHE A 27 26.80 11.63 2.84
CA PHE A 27 25.65 11.35 3.68
C PHE A 27 25.51 9.86 4.02
N GLU A 28 25.64 8.99 3.01
CA GLU A 28 25.55 7.54 3.21
C GLU A 28 26.76 6.99 3.98
N SER A 29 27.95 7.58 3.80
CA SER A 29 29.13 7.21 4.60
C SER A 29 28.96 7.62 6.05
N ALA A 30 28.48 8.84 6.30
CA ALA A 30 28.14 9.30 7.64
C ALA A 30 27.05 8.42 8.30
N THR A 31 26.04 8.00 7.54
CA THR A 31 25.00 7.10 8.05
C THR A 31 25.58 5.74 8.48
N ARG A 32 26.47 5.14 7.68
CA ARG A 32 27.12 3.87 8.02
C ARG A 32 28.06 4.01 9.21
N TYR A 33 28.82 5.09 9.25
CA TYR A 33 29.67 5.42 10.39
C TYR A 33 28.84 5.56 11.68
N ALA A 34 27.79 6.36 11.62
CA ALA A 34 26.89 6.57 12.76
C ALA A 34 26.27 5.23 13.23
N TYR A 35 25.88 4.37 12.30
CA TYR A 35 25.35 3.05 12.65
C TYR A 35 26.36 2.21 13.42
N ALA A 36 27.61 2.16 12.96
CA ALA A 36 28.66 1.43 13.66
C ALA A 36 28.90 1.99 15.08
N ARG A 37 28.93 3.33 15.23
CA ARG A 37 29.07 3.98 16.53
C ARG A 37 27.88 3.74 17.47
N ILE A 38 26.66 3.69 16.92
CA ILE A 38 25.46 3.30 17.71
C ILE A 38 25.60 1.85 18.22
N CYS A 39 26.08 0.93 17.39
CA CYS A 39 26.39 -0.43 17.81
C CYS A 39 27.49 -0.51 18.91
N ASP A 40 28.39 0.48 18.96
CA ASP A 40 29.42 0.61 19.98
C ASP A 40 28.93 1.31 21.26
N GLY A 41 27.68 1.77 21.31
CA GLY A 41 27.10 2.49 22.45
C GLY A 41 27.55 3.93 22.60
N VAL A 42 28.15 4.54 21.57
CA VAL A 42 28.61 5.94 21.59
C VAL A 42 27.42 6.90 21.69
N PRO A 43 27.49 7.95 22.53
CA PRO A 43 26.43 8.94 22.66
C PRO A 43 26.10 9.64 21.35
N ILE A 44 24.81 9.85 21.07
CA ILE A 44 24.31 10.39 19.78
C ILE A 44 24.91 11.76 19.45
N LEU A 45 25.06 12.64 20.44
CA LEU A 45 25.64 13.98 20.25
C LEU A 45 27.09 13.93 19.77
N ASP A 46 27.87 12.98 20.27
CA ASP A 46 29.28 12.82 19.87
C ASP A 46 29.36 12.25 18.44
N ILE A 47 28.46 11.30 18.11
CA ILE A 47 28.33 10.78 16.73
C ILE A 47 27.97 11.91 15.76
N GLU A 48 27.08 12.84 16.14
CA GLU A 48 26.69 13.98 15.31
C GLU A 48 27.89 14.93 15.07
N LYS A 49 28.65 15.25 16.11
CA LYS A 49 29.87 16.09 15.99
C LYS A 49 30.91 15.42 15.09
N ASP A 50 31.17 14.15 15.32
CA ASP A 50 32.07 13.35 14.51
C ASP A 50 31.69 13.31 13.04
N ALA A 51 30.38 13.11 12.78
CA ALA A 51 29.84 13.05 11.42
C ALA A 51 30.00 14.38 10.68
N MET A 52 29.89 15.52 11.38
CA MET A 52 30.17 16.84 10.80
C MET A 52 31.63 16.96 10.36
N GLY A 53 32.57 16.69 11.26
CA GLY A 53 34.01 16.85 11.00
C GLY A 53 34.51 15.86 9.94
N LYS A 54 34.22 14.56 10.10
CA LYS A 54 34.78 13.51 9.24
C LYS A 54 34.23 13.51 7.81
N PHE A 55 32.99 13.95 7.62
CA PHE A 55 32.32 13.91 6.30
C PHE A 55 32.03 15.28 5.71
N GLY A 56 32.47 16.36 6.34
CA GLY A 56 32.24 17.71 5.86
C GLY A 56 30.75 18.06 5.70
N LEU A 57 29.90 17.53 6.57
CA LEU A 57 28.48 17.79 6.58
C LEU A 57 28.12 18.95 7.50
N ASN A 58 27.15 19.78 7.13
CA ASN A 58 26.59 20.72 8.09
C ASN A 58 25.84 19.99 9.21
N SER A 59 25.53 20.66 10.31
CA SER A 59 24.93 20.05 11.49
C SER A 59 23.58 19.38 11.19
N ARG A 60 22.79 19.94 10.29
CA ARG A 60 21.49 19.36 9.90
C ARG A 60 21.68 18.09 9.08
N TRP A 61 22.59 18.08 8.10
CA TRP A 61 22.91 16.87 7.35
C TRP A 61 23.44 15.76 8.26
N ALA A 62 24.31 16.09 9.20
CA ALA A 62 24.86 15.14 10.17
C ALA A 62 23.75 14.54 11.05
N LYS A 63 22.88 15.40 11.62
CA LYS A 63 21.72 14.96 12.40
C LYS A 63 20.77 14.05 11.60
N ASP A 64 20.53 14.36 10.35
CA ASP A 64 19.67 13.54 9.48
C ASP A 64 20.32 12.19 9.15
N ALA A 65 21.64 12.14 8.91
CA ALA A 65 22.38 10.90 8.70
C ALA A 65 22.37 10.01 9.95
N VAL A 66 22.60 10.59 11.13
CA VAL A 66 22.55 9.87 12.43
C VAL A 66 21.13 9.39 12.73
N SER A 67 20.13 10.21 12.49
CA SER A 67 18.72 9.80 12.67
C SER A 67 18.34 8.61 11.77
N ARG A 68 18.86 8.57 10.55
CA ARG A 68 18.68 7.42 9.67
C ARG A 68 19.38 6.16 10.20
N ALA A 69 20.59 6.31 10.71
CA ALA A 69 21.33 5.22 11.33
C ALA A 69 20.56 4.66 12.53
N LYS A 70 20.03 5.55 13.40
CA LYS A 70 19.21 5.17 14.56
C LYS A 70 17.95 4.39 14.15
N ALA A 71 17.25 4.86 13.13
CA ALA A 71 16.06 4.16 12.60
C ALA A 71 16.42 2.79 12.01
N ALA A 72 17.56 2.67 11.31
CA ALA A 72 18.07 1.41 10.80
C ALA A 72 18.44 0.45 11.95
N TYR A 73 19.09 0.95 13.00
CA TYR A 73 19.46 0.17 14.19
C TYR A 73 18.22 -0.42 14.87
N ALA A 74 17.21 0.41 15.17
CA ALA A 74 15.96 -0.05 15.79
C ALA A 74 15.25 -1.12 14.94
N GLY A 75 15.27 -0.96 13.60
CA GLY A 75 14.69 -1.97 12.70
C GLY A 75 15.45 -3.30 12.72
N VAL A 76 16.77 -3.25 12.83
CA VAL A 76 17.62 -4.46 12.90
C VAL A 76 17.54 -5.11 14.28
N GLU A 77 17.51 -4.33 15.35
CA GLU A 77 17.31 -4.80 16.73
C GLU A 77 16.01 -5.61 16.83
N ALA A 78 14.92 -5.14 16.27
CA ALA A 78 13.68 -5.90 16.18
C ALA A 78 13.80 -7.21 15.35
N LEU A 79 14.75 -7.33 14.44
CA LEU A 79 15.06 -8.59 13.74
C LEU A 79 15.90 -9.54 14.60
N VAL A 80 16.80 -9.00 15.40
CA VAL A 80 17.59 -9.79 16.37
C VAL A 80 16.68 -10.37 17.45
N GLU A 81 15.80 -9.57 18.04
CA GLU A 81 14.80 -10.03 19.03
C GLU A 81 13.90 -11.15 18.46
N ARG A 82 13.64 -11.14 17.16
CA ARG A 82 12.87 -12.18 16.47
C ARG A 82 13.70 -13.40 16.06
N GLY A 83 14.99 -13.44 16.41
CA GLY A 83 15.91 -14.52 16.06
C GLY A 83 16.20 -14.62 14.53
N LYS A 84 16.00 -13.52 13.78
CA LYS A 84 16.26 -13.49 12.33
C LYS A 84 17.66 -12.98 11.97
N LEU A 85 18.31 -12.35 12.91
CA LEU A 85 19.71 -11.92 12.84
C LEU A 85 20.36 -12.20 14.19
N GLU A 86 21.64 -12.54 14.17
CA GLU A 86 22.41 -12.85 15.38
C GLU A 86 22.78 -11.57 16.16
N SER A 87 23.00 -10.47 15.46
CA SER A 87 23.48 -9.23 16.04
C SER A 87 23.20 -8.04 15.11
N PRO A 88 23.02 -6.81 15.67
CA PRO A 88 22.88 -5.59 14.87
C PRO A 88 24.07 -5.36 13.91
N ARG A 89 25.27 -5.80 14.28
CA ARG A 89 26.48 -5.66 13.45
C ARG A 89 26.45 -6.47 12.14
N LYS A 90 25.53 -7.44 11.99
CA LYS A 90 25.35 -8.25 10.78
C LYS A 90 24.55 -7.54 9.67
N LEU A 91 24.16 -6.26 9.84
CA LEU A 91 23.53 -5.49 8.78
C LEU A 91 24.47 -5.27 7.59
N ILE A 92 24.02 -5.68 6.41
CA ILE A 92 24.75 -5.47 5.14
C ILE A 92 24.09 -4.34 4.36
N TRP A 93 24.72 -3.17 4.34
CA TRP A 93 24.30 -2.03 3.53
C TRP A 93 24.40 -2.36 2.04
N GLY A 94 23.31 -2.13 1.30
CA GLY A 94 23.21 -2.54 -0.12
C GLY A 94 22.61 -3.93 -0.33
N GLY A 95 22.39 -4.68 0.77
CA GLY A 95 21.70 -5.96 0.79
C GLY A 95 22.61 -7.17 0.54
N ARG A 96 22.29 -8.30 1.19
CA ARG A 96 23.06 -9.52 1.19
C ARG A 96 23.32 -10.08 -0.23
N ARG A 97 22.29 -10.13 -1.08
CA ARG A 97 22.43 -10.61 -2.46
C ARG A 97 23.47 -9.82 -3.27
N ASN A 98 23.49 -8.49 -3.15
CA ASN A 98 24.47 -7.67 -3.87
C ASN A 98 25.88 -7.83 -3.27
N PHE A 99 25.97 -8.04 -1.96
CA PHE A 99 27.23 -8.37 -1.32
C PHE A 99 27.81 -9.70 -1.82
N GLU A 100 26.98 -10.74 -1.92
CA GLU A 100 27.35 -12.04 -2.47
C GLU A 100 27.80 -11.93 -3.93
N ARG A 101 27.09 -11.15 -4.76
CA ARG A 101 27.48 -10.86 -6.14
C ARG A 101 28.86 -10.19 -6.23
N ARG A 102 29.11 -9.22 -5.33
CA ARG A 102 30.42 -8.60 -5.24
C ARG A 102 31.50 -9.60 -4.85
N SER A 103 31.26 -10.42 -3.86
CA SER A 103 32.22 -11.46 -3.40
C SER A 103 32.55 -12.47 -4.49
N LYS A 104 31.63 -12.73 -5.41
CA LYS A 104 31.82 -13.57 -6.58
C LYS A 104 32.43 -12.85 -7.80
N GLY A 105 32.72 -11.56 -7.70
CA GLY A 105 33.21 -10.77 -8.82
C GLY A 105 32.17 -10.40 -9.89
N GLU A 106 30.87 -10.70 -9.66
CA GLU A 106 29.77 -10.40 -10.60
C GLU A 106 29.47 -8.90 -10.74
N ILE A 107 29.87 -8.11 -9.76
CA ILE A 107 29.78 -6.64 -9.76
C ILE A 107 31.09 -6.04 -9.24
N THR A 108 31.45 -4.88 -9.78
CA THR A 108 32.66 -4.15 -9.40
C THR A 108 32.53 -3.53 -8.00
N ASN A 109 33.67 -3.13 -7.43
CA ASN A 109 33.68 -2.37 -6.19
C ASN A 109 32.97 -1.02 -6.33
N GLU A 110 33.05 -0.40 -7.49
CA GLU A 110 32.37 0.85 -7.79
C GLU A 110 30.87 0.69 -7.85
N GLU A 111 30.38 -0.31 -8.59
CA GLU A 111 28.96 -0.65 -8.61
C GLU A 111 28.43 -0.96 -7.21
N TRP A 112 29.19 -1.71 -6.41
CA TRP A 112 28.84 -1.96 -5.02
C TRP A 112 28.74 -0.67 -4.20
N ARG A 113 29.69 0.25 -4.35
CA ARG A 113 29.63 1.56 -3.69
C ARG A 113 28.41 2.35 -4.12
N ARG A 114 28.07 2.34 -5.42
CA ARG A 114 26.85 3.00 -5.96
C ARG A 114 25.56 2.37 -5.43
N ILE A 115 25.48 1.05 -5.29
CA ILE A 115 24.30 0.36 -4.76
C ILE A 115 24.06 0.74 -3.30
N ARG A 116 25.09 0.75 -2.46
CA ARG A 116 24.94 1.05 -1.03
C ARG A 116 24.90 2.54 -0.68
N SER A 117 25.16 3.40 -1.67
CA SER A 117 25.12 4.87 -1.53
C SER A 117 24.27 5.43 -2.66
N ASN A 118 22.96 5.52 -2.46
CA ASN A 118 22.03 5.88 -3.54
C ASN A 118 21.02 6.98 -3.16
N GLN A 119 21.12 7.55 -1.96
CA GLN A 119 20.15 8.55 -1.51
C GLN A 119 20.71 9.45 -0.42
N PHE A 120 20.07 10.59 -0.23
CA PHE A 120 20.18 11.43 0.94
C PHE A 120 18.82 12.08 1.21
N TRP A 121 18.62 12.58 2.41
CA TRP A 121 17.35 13.19 2.80
C TRP A 121 17.55 14.22 3.90
N SER A 122 16.65 15.19 3.98
CA SER A 122 16.60 16.16 5.06
C SER A 122 15.18 16.36 5.54
N ARG A 123 15.02 16.41 6.86
CA ARG A 123 13.73 16.66 7.50
C ARG A 123 13.42 18.16 7.52
N GLY A 124 12.15 18.48 7.35
CA GLY A 124 11.64 19.82 7.60
C GLY A 124 11.66 20.15 9.10
N ASP A 125 11.57 21.44 9.37
CA ASP A 125 11.49 21.99 10.71
C ASP A 125 10.43 23.08 10.75
N ARG A 126 9.39 22.89 11.56
CA ARG A 126 8.30 23.87 11.70
C ARG A 126 8.81 25.22 12.20
N SER A 127 9.76 25.21 13.15
CA SER A 127 10.34 26.45 13.70
C SER A 127 11.17 27.25 12.70
N LYS A 128 11.52 26.66 11.55
CA LYS A 128 12.36 27.25 10.49
C LYS A 128 11.64 27.44 9.16
N ASN A 129 10.32 27.35 9.16
CA ASN A 129 9.47 27.52 7.98
C ASN A 129 9.94 26.70 6.77
N GLY A 130 10.07 25.38 6.95
CA GLY A 130 10.37 24.49 5.85
C GLY A 130 11.57 23.58 6.07
N ASN A 131 12.30 23.30 4.99
CA ASN A 131 13.49 22.47 5.00
C ASN A 131 14.74 23.32 4.82
N LEU A 132 15.68 23.20 5.76
CA LEU A 132 16.90 24.02 5.76
C LEU A 132 17.95 23.60 4.74
N ASN A 133 17.94 22.35 4.30
CA ASN A 133 18.93 21.81 3.38
C ASN A 133 18.38 21.57 1.97
N LEU A 134 17.07 21.26 1.88
CA LEU A 134 16.39 20.91 0.64
C LEU A 134 15.11 21.75 0.50
N ARG A 135 15.29 23.00 0.02
CA ARG A 135 14.18 23.96 -0.07
C ARG A 135 13.55 23.94 -1.45
N ILE A 136 12.24 23.76 -1.48
CA ILE A 136 11.45 23.88 -2.70
C ILE A 136 11.10 25.35 -2.90
N VAL A 137 11.30 25.85 -4.11
CA VAL A 137 10.95 27.18 -4.55
C VAL A 137 10.02 27.04 -5.75
N SER A 138 8.85 27.67 -5.69
CA SER A 138 7.89 27.74 -6.78
C SER A 138 7.84 29.19 -7.28
N THR A 139 8.30 29.41 -8.52
CA THR A 139 8.22 30.71 -9.20
C THR A 139 7.65 30.52 -10.60
N LYS A 140 8.49 30.36 -11.63
CA LYS A 140 8.10 29.96 -12.99
C LYS A 140 8.18 28.43 -13.20
N GLY A 141 7.83 27.65 -12.16
CA GLY A 141 8.01 26.21 -12.05
C GLY A 141 8.71 25.85 -10.75
N TYR A 142 8.85 24.55 -10.47
CA TYR A 142 9.50 24.12 -9.23
C TYR A 142 11.01 24.00 -9.40
N GLN A 143 11.72 24.54 -8.44
CA GLN A 143 13.15 24.33 -8.25
C GLN A 143 13.41 23.74 -6.87
N LEU A 144 14.36 22.84 -6.79
CA LEU A 144 14.89 22.35 -5.53
C LEU A 144 16.26 23.00 -5.28
N ARG A 145 16.35 23.79 -4.22
CA ARG A 145 17.61 24.34 -3.72
C ARG A 145 18.24 23.31 -2.79
N ILE A 146 19.48 22.95 -3.04
CA ILE A 146 20.25 21.97 -2.28
C ILE A 146 21.42 22.65 -1.60
N ALA A 147 21.50 22.61 -0.27
CA ALA A 147 22.62 23.18 0.49
C ALA A 147 23.87 22.30 0.34
N ILE A 148 24.96 22.89 -0.15
CA ILE A 148 26.23 22.18 -0.40
C ILE A 148 27.32 22.50 0.62
N GLY A 149 27.02 23.25 1.66
CA GLY A 149 27.96 23.72 2.68
C GLY A 149 28.41 25.19 2.45
N ASN A 150 29.04 25.77 3.46
CA ASN A 150 29.57 27.14 3.41
C ASN A 150 28.58 28.19 2.89
N ARG A 151 27.29 28.07 3.27
CA ARG A 151 26.17 28.92 2.82
C ARG A 151 25.93 28.91 1.30
N ARG A 152 26.52 27.96 0.55
CA ARG A 152 26.34 27.81 -0.88
C ARG A 152 25.20 26.84 -1.18
N TRP A 153 24.53 27.09 -2.31
CA TRP A 153 23.38 26.33 -2.80
C TRP A 153 23.52 26.06 -4.28
N ILE A 154 23.03 24.88 -4.70
CA ILE A 154 22.73 24.62 -6.10
C ILE A 154 21.20 24.63 -6.31
N HIS A 155 20.78 25.04 -7.48
CA HIS A 155 19.38 25.12 -7.88
C HIS A 155 19.12 24.13 -9.00
N CYS A 156 18.28 23.14 -8.75
CA CYS A 156 17.96 22.10 -9.71
C CYS A 156 16.49 22.19 -10.11
N TRP A 157 16.19 22.09 -11.39
CA TRP A 157 14.81 22.02 -11.85
C TRP A 157 14.14 20.74 -11.36
N LEU A 158 12.94 20.87 -10.82
CA LEU A 158 12.16 19.80 -10.23
C LEU A 158 10.84 19.65 -10.99
N TRP A 159 10.66 18.55 -11.67
CA TRP A 159 9.38 18.20 -12.28
C TRP A 159 8.49 17.51 -11.26
N ILE A 160 7.25 17.99 -11.13
CA ILE A 160 6.19 17.42 -10.29
C ILE A 160 5.01 17.07 -11.21
N PRO A 161 4.42 15.86 -11.10
CA PRO A 161 3.22 15.51 -11.85
C PRO A 161 2.06 16.47 -11.55
N ASP A 162 1.31 16.87 -12.58
CA ASP A 162 0.26 17.88 -12.49
C ASP A 162 -0.75 17.62 -11.38
N LYS A 163 -1.18 16.37 -11.23
CA LYS A 163 -2.13 15.94 -10.18
C LYS A 163 -1.69 16.23 -8.74
N PHE A 164 -0.45 16.57 -8.51
CA PHE A 164 0.09 16.85 -7.17
C PHE A 164 0.48 18.31 -6.96
N ARG A 165 0.41 19.16 -7.99
CA ARG A 165 0.87 20.54 -7.92
C ARG A 165 0.04 21.36 -6.96
N ASP A 166 -1.28 21.35 -7.12
CA ASP A 166 -2.20 22.12 -6.26
C ASP A 166 -2.03 21.73 -4.78
N MET A 167 -1.90 20.43 -4.51
CA MET A 167 -1.67 19.93 -3.14
C MET A 167 -0.33 20.41 -2.59
N LEU A 168 0.73 20.41 -3.40
CA LEU A 168 2.04 20.88 -2.99
C LEU A 168 2.05 22.39 -2.75
N ASP A 169 1.45 23.16 -3.65
CA ASP A 169 1.39 24.62 -3.56
C ASP A 169 0.58 25.06 -2.34
N ALA A 170 -0.58 24.43 -2.11
CA ALA A 170 -1.38 24.68 -0.91
C ALA A 170 -0.58 24.41 0.38
N HIS A 171 0.22 23.32 0.42
CA HIS A 171 1.07 23.02 1.57
C HIS A 171 2.23 24.03 1.73
N LEU A 172 2.91 24.39 0.65
CA LEU A 172 4.04 25.34 0.70
C LEU A 172 3.59 26.73 1.16
N ASN A 173 2.35 27.12 0.86
CA ASN A 173 1.79 28.42 1.25
C ASN A 173 1.32 28.45 2.72
N ASN A 174 0.77 27.33 3.24
CA ASN A 174 0.14 27.29 4.56
C ASN A 174 1.07 26.73 5.65
N GLU A 175 1.68 25.59 5.41
CA GLU A 175 2.58 24.90 6.36
C GLU A 175 3.84 24.41 5.66
N PRO A 176 4.88 25.20 5.49
CA PRO A 176 6.03 24.87 4.66
C PRO A 176 6.97 23.80 5.27
N CYS A 177 6.53 23.01 6.25
CA CYS A 177 7.33 21.94 6.87
C CYS A 177 7.21 20.63 6.10
N TYR A 178 8.25 20.25 5.37
CA TYR A 178 8.28 19.00 4.59
C TYR A 178 9.64 18.33 4.64
N THR A 179 9.63 17.00 4.57
CA THR A 179 10.83 16.17 4.43
C THR A 179 11.09 15.89 2.95
N VAL A 180 12.31 16.07 2.50
CA VAL A 180 12.72 15.73 1.13
C VAL A 180 13.74 14.60 1.16
N ARG A 181 13.54 13.61 0.31
CA ARG A 181 14.51 12.54 0.04
C ARG A 181 14.82 12.49 -1.44
N ILE A 182 16.08 12.55 -1.78
CA ILE A 182 16.57 12.38 -3.14
C ILE A 182 17.17 10.98 -3.27
N LYS A 183 16.74 10.24 -4.28
CA LYS A 183 17.21 8.89 -4.53
C LYS A 183 17.58 8.73 -6.00
N ARG A 184 18.84 8.27 -6.24
CA ARG A 184 19.26 7.83 -7.58
C ARG A 184 18.57 6.52 -7.95
N GLY A 185 17.93 6.48 -9.10
CA GLY A 185 17.34 5.29 -9.67
C GLY A 185 18.38 4.40 -10.36
N LYS A 186 17.97 3.25 -10.86
CA LYS A 186 18.78 2.38 -11.71
C LYS A 186 19.02 2.98 -13.12
N ASP A 187 18.14 3.88 -13.51
CA ASP A 187 18.16 4.65 -14.74
C ASP A 187 18.92 5.97 -14.60
N ASP A 188 19.73 6.10 -13.56
CA ASP A 188 20.51 7.29 -13.16
C ASP A 188 19.68 8.58 -13.04
N ARG A 189 18.35 8.50 -13.02
CA ARG A 189 17.47 9.65 -12.71
C ARG A 189 17.38 9.85 -11.20
N TYR A 190 17.39 11.11 -10.77
CA TYR A 190 17.21 11.48 -9.37
C TYR A 190 15.73 11.73 -9.07
N ARG A 191 15.12 10.78 -8.35
CA ARG A 191 13.74 10.89 -7.87
C ARG A 191 13.71 11.64 -6.55
N VAL A 192 12.81 12.60 -6.46
CA VAL A 192 12.60 13.43 -5.27
C VAL A 192 11.30 13.02 -4.62
N PHE A 193 11.37 12.63 -3.36
CA PHE A 193 10.21 12.28 -2.55
C PHE A 193 9.99 13.39 -1.53
N ILE A 194 8.85 14.07 -1.62
CA ILE A 194 8.47 15.17 -0.74
C ILE A 194 7.37 14.65 0.16
N THR A 195 7.63 14.63 1.47
CA THR A 195 6.68 14.12 2.48
C THR A 195 6.27 15.25 3.40
N PHE A 196 4.96 15.46 3.52
CA PHE A 196 4.36 16.48 4.35
C PHE A 196 3.03 15.99 4.94
N ASP A 197 2.52 16.73 5.93
CA ASP A 197 1.21 16.44 6.52
C ASP A 197 0.12 17.16 5.71
N VAL A 198 -0.95 16.43 5.40
CA VAL A 198 -2.16 16.95 4.75
C VAL A 198 -3.33 16.64 5.66
N GLU A 199 -4.20 17.59 5.88
CA GLU A 199 -5.49 17.31 6.50
C GLU A 199 -6.31 16.41 5.57
N PRO A 200 -6.78 15.25 6.05
CA PRO A 200 -7.66 14.43 5.25
C PRO A 200 -8.97 15.21 5.02
N PRO A 201 -9.61 15.08 3.86
CA PRO A 201 -10.92 15.65 3.65
C PRO A 201 -11.91 15.13 4.70
N ALA A 202 -12.87 15.94 5.08
CA ALA A 202 -13.97 15.50 5.92
C ALA A 202 -14.67 14.29 5.28
N HIS A 203 -15.22 13.42 6.11
CA HIS A 203 -15.97 12.27 5.59
C HIS A 203 -17.23 12.79 4.85
N SER A 204 -17.24 12.57 3.53
CA SER A 204 -18.40 12.87 2.68
C SER A 204 -19.31 11.65 2.53
N VAL A 205 -18.83 10.46 2.85
CA VAL A 205 -19.54 9.19 2.80
C VAL A 205 -19.42 8.49 4.13
N GLY A 206 -20.54 8.34 4.84
CA GLY A 206 -20.66 7.80 6.20
C GLY A 206 -21.44 6.48 6.27
N PHE A 207 -22.04 6.24 7.44
CA PHE A 207 -22.80 5.01 7.73
C PHE A 207 -24.29 5.27 7.92
N GLU A 208 -24.77 6.46 7.70
CA GLU A 208 -26.15 6.90 7.94
C GLU A 208 -27.15 6.11 7.09
N GLY A 209 -26.79 5.84 5.83
CA GLY A 209 -27.59 5.04 4.89
C GLY A 209 -27.35 3.52 4.96
N GLY A 210 -26.47 3.06 5.85
CA GLY A 210 -26.06 1.67 5.95
C GLY A 210 -24.55 1.48 5.75
N ALA A 211 -24.11 0.31 5.25
CA ALA A 211 -22.71 0.00 5.08
C ALA A 211 -22.45 -0.94 3.89
N ILE A 212 -21.22 -0.90 3.39
CA ILE A 212 -20.68 -1.94 2.51
C ILE A 212 -19.69 -2.77 3.33
N GLY A 213 -20.08 -4.01 3.63
CA GLY A 213 -19.18 -4.99 4.21
C GLY A 213 -18.28 -5.59 3.13
N VAL A 214 -17.00 -5.79 3.43
CA VAL A 214 -16.05 -6.41 2.51
C VAL A 214 -15.33 -7.56 3.19
N ASP A 215 -15.42 -8.75 2.61
CA ASP A 215 -14.70 -9.95 3.03
C ASP A 215 -13.50 -10.18 2.11
N LEU A 216 -12.30 -10.08 2.70
CA LEU A 216 -11.04 -10.11 1.95
C LEU A 216 -10.58 -11.54 1.71
N ASN A 217 -10.50 -11.97 0.45
CA ASN A 217 -10.12 -13.32 0.04
C ASN A 217 -8.98 -13.33 -1.00
N PRO A 218 -8.23 -14.45 -1.13
CA PRO A 218 -7.13 -14.56 -2.10
C PRO A 218 -7.57 -14.40 -3.56
N SER A 219 -8.71 -14.96 -3.90
CA SER A 219 -9.22 -15.00 -5.28
C SER A 219 -10.07 -13.80 -5.65
N GLY A 220 -10.53 -13.04 -4.66
CA GLY A 220 -11.36 -11.86 -4.89
C GLY A 220 -11.86 -11.25 -3.60
N GLN A 221 -12.51 -10.10 -3.72
CA GLN A 221 -13.11 -9.39 -2.60
C GLN A 221 -14.62 -9.49 -2.72
N ALA A 222 -15.25 -10.20 -1.80
CA ALA A 222 -16.71 -10.23 -1.71
C ALA A 222 -17.19 -8.97 -1.01
N TRP A 223 -18.24 -8.35 -1.50
CA TRP A 223 -18.88 -7.22 -0.86
C TRP A 223 -20.39 -7.42 -0.74
N ALA A 224 -20.98 -6.79 0.26
CA ALA A 224 -22.42 -6.76 0.44
C ALA A 224 -22.84 -5.40 1.00
N GLU A 225 -23.88 -4.82 0.39
CA GLU A 225 -24.48 -3.56 0.76
C GLU A 225 -25.65 -3.79 1.74
N THR A 226 -25.66 -3.05 2.84
CA THR A 226 -26.80 -3.01 3.76
C THR A 226 -27.45 -1.62 3.76
N ASN A 227 -28.75 -1.59 4.07
CA ASN A 227 -29.39 -0.32 4.47
C ASN A 227 -29.18 -0.03 5.96
N ALA A 228 -29.70 1.10 6.44
CA ALA A 228 -29.62 1.50 7.85
C ALA A 228 -30.30 0.49 8.81
N GLN A 229 -31.29 -0.26 8.34
CA GLN A 229 -32.01 -1.32 9.06
C GLN A 229 -31.27 -2.66 9.02
N GLY A 230 -30.08 -2.71 8.40
CA GLY A 230 -29.27 -3.91 8.29
C GLY A 230 -29.83 -4.95 7.33
N GLN A 231 -30.72 -4.60 6.41
CA GLN A 231 -31.21 -5.48 5.35
C GLN A 231 -30.25 -5.48 4.18
N LEU A 232 -30.14 -6.62 3.49
CA LEU A 232 -29.32 -6.74 2.28
C LEU A 232 -29.99 -5.98 1.13
N ILE A 233 -29.21 -5.12 0.47
CA ILE A 233 -29.64 -4.36 -0.71
C ILE A 233 -28.99 -4.90 -1.98
N ASP A 234 -27.68 -5.15 -1.94
CA ASP A 234 -26.90 -5.58 -3.11
C ASP A 234 -25.67 -6.35 -2.65
N ASN A 235 -25.08 -7.13 -3.55
CA ASN A 235 -23.86 -7.88 -3.28
C ASN A 235 -23.07 -8.11 -4.56
N GLY A 236 -21.82 -8.50 -4.42
CA GLY A 236 -21.01 -8.83 -5.57
C GLY A 236 -19.57 -9.20 -5.24
N TRP A 237 -18.79 -9.33 -6.32
CA TRP A 237 -17.46 -9.87 -6.28
C TRP A 237 -16.49 -9.05 -7.14
N ILE A 238 -15.37 -8.65 -6.55
CA ILE A 238 -14.25 -8.04 -7.27
C ILE A 238 -13.19 -9.12 -7.45
N ASN A 239 -12.93 -9.53 -8.68
CA ASN A 239 -11.95 -10.57 -8.99
C ASN A 239 -10.52 -10.04 -8.78
N THR A 240 -9.75 -10.76 -7.98
CA THR A 240 -8.34 -10.42 -7.67
C THR A 240 -7.41 -11.63 -7.75
N HIS A 241 -7.79 -12.65 -8.51
CA HIS A 241 -7.05 -13.91 -8.62
C HIS A 241 -5.57 -13.69 -9.00
N GLU A 242 -5.28 -12.68 -9.86
CA GLU A 242 -3.91 -12.34 -10.24
C GLU A 242 -3.03 -11.93 -9.03
N LEU A 243 -3.60 -11.42 -7.95
CA LEU A 243 -2.84 -11.03 -6.74
C LEU A 243 -2.01 -12.18 -6.15
N GLN A 244 -2.48 -13.42 -6.29
CA GLN A 244 -1.82 -14.60 -5.73
C GLN A 244 -0.47 -14.88 -6.41
N TYR A 245 -0.40 -14.65 -7.72
CA TYR A 245 0.74 -15.03 -8.57
C TYR A 245 1.59 -13.85 -9.00
N ALA A 246 1.09 -12.63 -8.85
CA ALA A 246 1.76 -11.42 -9.31
C ALA A 246 3.11 -11.19 -8.61
N ARG A 247 4.15 -10.78 -9.36
CA ARG A 247 5.42 -10.31 -8.82
C ARG A 247 5.20 -9.02 -8.01
N ARG A 248 6.11 -8.72 -7.10
CA ARG A 248 5.96 -7.63 -6.12
C ARG A 248 5.45 -6.31 -6.72
N GLY A 249 6.07 -5.80 -7.79
CA GLY A 249 5.65 -4.50 -8.38
C GLY A 249 4.24 -4.56 -8.98
N ARG A 250 3.90 -5.64 -9.70
CA ARG A 250 2.56 -5.86 -10.24
C ARG A 250 1.53 -6.05 -9.13
N ARG A 251 1.88 -6.78 -8.08
CA ARG A 251 1.02 -6.98 -6.91
C ARG A 251 0.72 -5.66 -6.20
N ASP A 252 1.72 -4.81 -6.03
CA ASP A 252 1.55 -3.50 -5.39
C ASP A 252 0.62 -2.59 -6.20
N TRP A 253 0.71 -2.63 -7.51
CA TRP A 253 -0.19 -1.93 -8.42
C TRP A 253 -1.63 -2.49 -8.32
N LEU A 254 -1.80 -3.82 -8.39
CA LEU A 254 -3.11 -4.49 -8.26
C LEU A 254 -3.79 -4.15 -6.94
N ILE A 255 -3.06 -4.17 -5.82
CA ILE A 255 -3.59 -3.77 -4.50
C ILE A 255 -4.14 -2.34 -4.56
N GLY A 256 -3.45 -1.42 -5.22
CA GLY A 256 -3.93 -0.06 -5.43
C GLY A 256 -5.22 0.00 -6.27
N GLN A 257 -5.28 -0.77 -7.36
CA GLN A 257 -6.47 -0.82 -8.22
C GLN A 257 -7.69 -1.39 -7.49
N VAL A 258 -7.51 -2.47 -6.73
CA VAL A 258 -8.59 -3.07 -5.94
C VAL A 258 -9.07 -2.13 -4.84
N ALA A 259 -8.16 -1.47 -4.14
CA ALA A 259 -8.52 -0.46 -3.15
C ALA A 259 -9.35 0.67 -3.79
N HIS A 260 -8.93 1.16 -4.95
CA HIS A 260 -9.66 2.18 -5.69
C HIS A 260 -11.08 1.73 -6.09
N GLN A 261 -11.23 0.51 -6.63
CA GLN A 261 -12.54 -0.06 -6.97
C GLN A 261 -13.49 -0.14 -5.77
N ILE A 262 -12.98 -0.55 -4.59
CA ILE A 262 -13.77 -0.61 -3.36
C ILE A 262 -14.22 0.79 -2.93
N ILE A 263 -13.35 1.79 -3.07
CA ILE A 263 -13.68 3.18 -2.71
C ILE A 263 -14.69 3.79 -3.69
N GLU A 264 -14.53 3.57 -4.97
CA GLU A 264 -15.51 4.03 -5.97
C GLU A 264 -16.88 3.37 -5.79
N LEU A 265 -16.92 2.07 -5.45
CA LEU A 265 -18.16 1.40 -5.06
C LEU A 265 -18.81 2.09 -3.85
N ALA A 266 -18.05 2.41 -2.81
CA ALA A 266 -18.53 3.10 -1.62
C ALA A 266 -19.10 4.49 -1.93
N LYS A 267 -18.43 5.25 -2.79
CA LYS A 267 -18.88 6.58 -3.24
C LYS A 267 -20.15 6.49 -4.05
N THR A 268 -20.22 5.55 -5.02
CA THR A 268 -21.41 5.34 -5.86
C THR A 268 -22.63 4.95 -5.04
N LYS A 269 -22.43 4.14 -3.99
CA LYS A 269 -23.51 3.69 -3.09
C LYS A 269 -23.77 4.69 -1.94
N GLY A 270 -22.93 5.69 -1.76
CA GLY A 270 -23.04 6.68 -0.66
C GLY A 270 -22.91 6.07 0.74
N LYS A 271 -22.12 4.97 0.90
CA LYS A 271 -22.05 4.22 2.16
C LYS A 271 -20.62 3.92 2.59
N GLY A 272 -20.37 4.01 3.91
CA GLY A 272 -19.09 3.68 4.51
C GLY A 272 -18.73 2.20 4.37
N ILE A 273 -17.44 1.91 4.44
CA ILE A 273 -16.88 0.56 4.26
C ILE A 273 -16.65 -0.09 5.61
N VAL A 274 -17.00 -1.37 5.73
CA VAL A 274 -16.70 -2.21 6.89
C VAL A 274 -15.77 -3.35 6.46
N LEU A 275 -14.58 -3.35 7.05
CA LEU A 275 -13.56 -4.39 6.86
C LEU A 275 -13.45 -5.27 8.10
N GLU A 276 -12.97 -6.48 7.92
CA GLU A 276 -12.57 -7.30 9.04
C GLU A 276 -11.32 -6.72 9.75
N ARG A 277 -11.26 -6.88 11.08
CA ARG A 277 -10.06 -6.61 11.88
C ARG A 277 -9.15 -7.84 11.79
N LEU A 278 -8.08 -7.71 11.05
CA LEU A 278 -7.07 -8.76 10.92
C LEU A 278 -6.18 -8.74 12.17
N GLU A 279 -6.39 -9.68 13.10
CA GLU A 279 -5.53 -9.91 14.26
C GLU A 279 -4.62 -11.10 13.99
N PHE A 280 -3.31 -10.86 14.11
CA PHE A 280 -2.31 -11.91 13.89
C PHE A 280 -1.84 -12.44 15.24
N GLU A 281 -2.31 -13.61 15.62
CA GLU A 281 -1.64 -14.39 16.66
C GLU A 281 -0.29 -14.87 16.12
N ARG A 282 0.78 -14.53 16.83
CA ARG A 282 2.15 -15.00 16.57
C ARG A 282 2.26 -16.49 16.90
N ARG A 283 1.79 -17.40 16.04
CA ARG A 283 1.99 -18.83 16.21
C ARG A 283 3.25 -19.29 15.48
N LYS A 284 4.20 -19.83 16.25
CA LYS A 284 5.41 -20.50 15.73
C LYS A 284 5.01 -21.83 15.11
N SER A 285 5.12 -22.01 13.80
CA SER A 285 5.20 -23.35 13.19
C SER A 285 5.59 -23.31 11.70
N HIS A 286 6.24 -24.38 11.25
CA HIS A 286 6.90 -24.55 9.96
C HIS A 286 6.03 -25.37 8.99
N GLY A 287 6.16 -25.17 7.67
CA GLY A 287 5.52 -25.96 6.62
C GLY A 287 4.43 -25.20 5.85
N ARG A 288 3.29 -25.80 5.52
CA ARG A 288 2.14 -25.23 4.79
C ARG A 288 1.71 -23.82 5.24
N LYS A 289 2.30 -23.32 6.32
CA LYS A 289 2.10 -22.00 6.91
C LYS A 289 2.83 -20.86 6.20
N LEU A 290 3.90 -21.08 5.44
CA LEU A 290 4.54 -20.01 4.67
C LEU A 290 3.57 -19.43 3.64
N ASN A 291 2.83 -20.27 2.92
CA ASN A 291 1.79 -19.83 2.00
C ASN A 291 0.68 -19.05 2.71
N ARG A 292 0.27 -19.51 3.91
CA ARG A 292 -0.73 -18.80 4.73
C ARG A 292 -0.23 -17.45 5.23
N ILE A 293 1.05 -17.33 5.58
CA ILE A 293 1.68 -16.06 5.98
C ILE A 293 1.78 -15.09 4.79
N PHE A 294 2.12 -15.58 3.59
CA PHE A 294 2.17 -14.73 2.40
C PHE A 294 0.77 -14.22 2.00
N HIS A 295 -0.26 -15.06 2.11
CA HIS A 295 -1.65 -14.63 1.90
C HIS A 295 -2.08 -13.59 2.95
N GLN A 296 -1.85 -13.86 4.23
CA GLN A 296 -2.14 -12.90 5.31
C GLN A 296 -1.46 -11.55 5.13
N PHE A 297 -0.18 -11.55 4.71
CA PHE A 297 0.56 -10.31 4.44
C PHE A 297 -0.06 -9.51 3.26
N THR A 298 -0.56 -10.18 2.24
CA THR A 298 -1.23 -9.54 1.09
C THR A 298 -2.55 -8.90 1.53
N TYR A 299 -3.33 -9.58 2.39
CA TYR A 299 -4.58 -9.02 2.93
C TYR A 299 -4.38 -7.80 3.80
N MET A 300 -3.39 -7.84 4.69
CA MET A 300 -3.05 -6.66 5.49
C MET A 300 -2.75 -5.46 4.59
N ARG A 301 -1.93 -5.67 3.57
CA ARG A 301 -1.56 -4.60 2.63
C ARG A 301 -2.76 -4.08 1.86
N LEU A 302 -3.70 -4.95 1.48
CA LEU A 302 -4.93 -4.55 0.82
C LEU A 302 -5.84 -3.77 1.78
N ALA A 303 -6.07 -4.28 3.00
CA ALA A 303 -6.85 -3.56 4.02
C ALA A 303 -6.26 -2.19 4.36
N GLU A 304 -4.92 -2.08 4.44
CA GLU A 304 -4.25 -0.81 4.66
C GLU A 304 -4.35 0.12 3.44
N ALA A 305 -4.31 -0.42 2.23
CA ALA A 305 -4.50 0.35 1.00
C ALA A 305 -5.92 0.92 0.92
N VAL A 306 -6.95 0.12 1.23
CA VAL A 306 -8.35 0.59 1.29
C VAL A 306 -8.51 1.70 2.34
N VAL A 307 -7.98 1.52 3.55
CA VAL A 307 -8.07 2.56 4.60
C VAL A 307 -7.34 3.84 4.21
N ARG A 308 -6.19 3.72 3.53
CA ARG A 308 -5.44 4.89 3.05
C ARG A 308 -6.19 5.64 1.97
N GLU A 309 -6.70 4.91 0.97
CA GLU A 309 -7.47 5.47 -0.13
C GLU A 309 -8.77 6.12 0.37
N ALA A 310 -9.49 5.43 1.27
CA ALA A 310 -10.69 5.96 1.91
C ALA A 310 -10.45 7.30 2.61
N ARG A 311 -9.36 7.40 3.38
CA ARG A 311 -8.96 8.66 4.04
C ARG A 311 -8.65 9.77 3.05
N GLN A 312 -8.07 9.44 1.90
CA GLN A 312 -7.78 10.42 0.86
C GLN A 312 -9.03 10.93 0.15
N GLN A 313 -10.06 10.10 0.08
CA GLN A 313 -11.30 10.40 -0.65
C GLN A 313 -12.51 10.71 0.26
N GLY A 314 -12.31 10.85 1.58
CA GLY A 314 -13.37 11.20 2.52
C GLY A 314 -14.42 10.10 2.74
N VAL A 315 -14.06 8.81 2.55
CA VAL A 315 -14.92 7.66 2.80
C VAL A 315 -14.68 7.12 4.21
N ALA A 316 -15.73 6.96 5.01
CA ALA A 316 -15.64 6.38 6.34
C ALA A 316 -15.33 4.88 6.29
N VAL A 317 -14.42 4.42 7.14
CA VAL A 317 -14.06 3.00 7.27
C VAL A 317 -14.12 2.55 8.71
N LYS A 318 -14.81 1.45 8.98
CA LYS A 318 -14.79 0.74 10.26
C LYS A 318 -14.12 -0.62 10.12
N ARG A 319 -13.43 -1.06 11.18
CA ARG A 319 -12.89 -2.41 11.29
C ARG A 319 -13.61 -3.17 12.40
N VAL A 320 -14.20 -4.31 12.07
CA VAL A 320 -14.98 -5.14 13.00
C VAL A 320 -14.32 -6.48 13.25
N ASN A 321 -14.66 -7.13 14.35
CA ASN A 321 -14.19 -8.47 14.66
C ASN A 321 -14.77 -9.47 13.66
N PRO A 322 -13.97 -10.28 12.93
CA PRO A 322 -14.45 -11.22 11.92
C PRO A 322 -14.99 -12.53 12.52
N ALA A 323 -14.91 -12.71 13.83
CA ALA A 323 -15.27 -14.00 14.45
C ALA A 323 -16.65 -14.48 14.00
N PHE A 324 -16.68 -15.71 13.47
CA PHE A 324 -17.89 -16.40 12.99
C PHE A 324 -18.64 -15.71 11.81
N SER A 325 -18.09 -14.71 11.13
CA SER A 325 -18.78 -14.06 9.99
C SER A 325 -19.18 -15.07 8.92
N SER A 326 -18.27 -15.95 8.50
CA SER A 326 -18.55 -17.01 7.52
C SER A 326 -19.56 -18.03 8.04
N VAL A 327 -19.51 -18.41 9.33
CA VAL A 327 -20.45 -19.38 9.93
C VAL A 327 -21.87 -18.79 9.99
N ILE A 328 -21.98 -17.56 10.44
CA ILE A 328 -23.26 -16.84 10.50
C ILE A 328 -23.80 -16.64 9.08
N GLY A 329 -22.97 -16.18 8.18
CA GLY A 329 -23.31 -16.03 6.77
C GLY A 329 -23.89 -17.30 6.19
N GLN A 330 -23.20 -18.42 6.35
CA GLN A 330 -23.60 -19.72 5.83
C GLN A 330 -24.86 -20.27 6.51
N MET A 331 -24.94 -20.25 7.85
CA MET A 331 -26.01 -20.92 8.59
C MET A 331 -27.27 -20.10 8.72
N LYS A 332 -27.18 -18.78 8.68
CA LYS A 332 -28.32 -17.87 8.85
C LYS A 332 -28.73 -17.23 7.53
N TYR A 333 -27.82 -16.52 6.89
CA TYR A 333 -28.18 -15.63 5.79
C TYR A 333 -28.28 -16.31 4.44
N ARG A 334 -27.47 -17.30 4.10
CA ARG A 334 -27.63 -18.07 2.87
C ARG A 334 -28.92 -18.88 2.80
N ARG A 335 -29.60 -19.11 3.94
CA ARG A 335 -30.92 -19.71 3.99
C ARG A 335 -32.03 -18.72 3.67
N VAL A 336 -31.81 -17.46 3.86
CA VAL A 336 -32.76 -16.38 3.54
C VAL A 336 -32.49 -15.84 2.14
N TYR A 337 -31.24 -15.66 1.82
CA TYR A 337 -30.75 -15.12 0.54
C TYR A 337 -29.98 -16.21 -0.21
N HIS A 338 -30.70 -17.09 -0.90
CA HIS A 338 -30.14 -18.29 -1.54
C HIS A 338 -29.10 -17.98 -2.62
N HIS A 339 -29.13 -16.78 -3.22
CA HIS A 339 -28.22 -16.33 -4.25
C HIS A 339 -26.82 -15.93 -3.70
N LEU A 340 -26.68 -15.69 -2.39
CA LEU A 340 -25.39 -15.30 -1.82
C LEU A 340 -24.37 -16.42 -1.85
N ALA A 341 -23.18 -16.14 -2.35
CA ALA A 341 -22.01 -16.99 -2.12
C ALA A 341 -21.57 -16.91 -0.65
N VAL A 342 -20.72 -17.85 -0.21
CA VAL A 342 -20.29 -17.94 1.21
C VAL A 342 -19.57 -16.65 1.65
N HIS A 343 -18.73 -16.10 0.78
CA HIS A 343 -17.97 -14.89 1.06
C HIS A 343 -18.84 -13.62 1.04
N GLU A 344 -19.82 -13.55 0.16
CA GLU A 344 -20.79 -12.43 0.13
C GLU A 344 -21.66 -12.43 1.38
N ALA A 345 -22.09 -13.63 1.83
CA ALA A 345 -22.79 -13.75 3.10
C ALA A 345 -21.93 -13.36 4.31
N ALA A 346 -20.62 -13.65 4.29
CA ALA A 346 -19.68 -13.19 5.31
C ALA A 346 -19.53 -11.66 5.26
N ALA A 347 -19.38 -11.08 4.06
CA ALA A 347 -19.35 -9.64 3.86
C ALA A 347 -20.61 -8.95 4.38
N TYR A 348 -21.77 -9.53 4.15
CA TYR A 348 -23.04 -9.04 4.69
C TYR A 348 -23.03 -8.99 6.23
N VAL A 349 -22.56 -10.06 6.89
CA VAL A 349 -22.42 -10.08 8.36
C VAL A 349 -21.46 -8.99 8.83
N LEU A 350 -20.35 -8.74 8.12
CA LEU A 350 -19.42 -7.67 8.46
C LEU A 350 -20.08 -6.28 8.33
N GLY A 351 -20.81 -6.03 7.24
CA GLY A 351 -21.57 -4.80 7.03
C GLY A 351 -22.54 -4.52 8.17
N ARG A 352 -23.35 -5.50 8.54
CA ARG A 352 -24.28 -5.42 9.67
C ARG A 352 -23.59 -5.08 10.99
N ARG A 353 -22.47 -5.74 11.30
CA ARG A 353 -21.68 -5.43 12.50
C ARG A 353 -21.14 -4.02 12.50
N GLY A 354 -20.74 -3.50 11.36
CA GLY A 354 -20.23 -2.13 11.21
C GLY A 354 -21.23 -1.07 11.60
N ILE A 355 -22.52 -1.33 11.40
CA ILE A 355 -23.64 -0.44 11.78
C ILE A 355 -24.33 -0.84 13.09
N GLY A 356 -23.71 -1.78 13.86
CA GLY A 356 -24.13 -2.05 15.25
C GLY A 356 -25.05 -3.27 15.42
N PHE A 357 -25.40 -4.01 14.37
CA PHE A 357 -26.23 -5.21 14.50
C PHE A 357 -25.47 -6.40 15.08
N ILE A 358 -26.14 -7.10 15.98
CA ILE A 358 -25.66 -8.38 16.56
C ILE A 358 -26.47 -9.51 15.96
N ASP A 359 -25.76 -10.47 15.36
CA ASP A 359 -26.40 -11.62 14.72
C ASP A 359 -26.55 -12.77 15.71
N MET A 360 -27.72 -12.86 16.32
CA MET A 360 -28.08 -13.96 17.20
C MET A 360 -28.48 -15.20 16.38
N PRO A 361 -28.24 -16.44 16.89
CA PRO A 361 -28.80 -17.65 16.30
C PRO A 361 -30.32 -17.60 16.29
N THR A 362 -30.94 -18.22 15.26
CA THR A 362 -32.39 -18.41 15.22
C THR A 362 -32.85 -19.39 16.34
N GLY A 363 -34.14 -19.44 16.67
CA GLY A 363 -34.66 -20.32 17.73
C GLY A 363 -34.26 -21.78 17.54
N ARG A 364 -34.30 -22.31 16.31
CA ARG A 364 -33.84 -23.67 15.98
C ARG A 364 -32.33 -23.83 16.13
N GLN A 365 -31.55 -22.88 15.65
CA GLN A 365 -30.09 -22.89 15.79
C GLN A 365 -29.67 -22.79 17.25
N ARG A 366 -30.37 -22.00 18.06
CA ARG A 366 -30.13 -21.87 19.47
C ARG A 366 -30.34 -23.16 20.20
N ARG A 367 -31.44 -23.86 19.98
CA ARG A 367 -31.71 -25.20 20.54
C ARG A 367 -30.60 -26.18 20.21
N LEU A 368 -30.23 -26.31 18.93
CA LEU A 368 -29.12 -27.16 18.50
C LEU A 368 -27.78 -26.82 19.15
N ALA A 369 -27.50 -25.53 19.37
CA ALA A 369 -26.30 -25.09 20.05
C ALA A 369 -26.33 -25.41 21.55
N GLU A 370 -27.49 -25.29 22.19
CA GLU A 370 -27.72 -25.65 23.60
C GLU A 370 -27.60 -27.14 23.84
N GLU A 371 -28.11 -27.96 22.95
CA GLU A 371 -27.97 -29.43 22.97
C GLU A 371 -26.49 -29.87 22.86
N ALA A 372 -25.72 -29.17 22.02
CA ALA A 372 -24.31 -29.44 21.82
C ALA A 372 -23.39 -28.84 22.89
N LEU A 373 -23.89 -28.01 23.80
CA LEU A 373 -23.15 -27.48 24.94
C LEU A 373 -23.12 -28.47 26.07
N GLU A 374 -21.93 -28.63 26.72
CA GLU A 374 -21.82 -29.43 27.94
C GLU A 374 -22.77 -28.90 29.00
N ALA A 375 -23.39 -29.82 29.80
CA ALA A 375 -24.35 -29.46 30.85
C ALA A 375 -23.86 -28.37 31.81
N ARG A 376 -22.60 -28.44 32.22
CA ARG A 376 -21.96 -27.44 33.11
C ARG A 376 -21.91 -26.01 32.52
N LEU A 377 -22.04 -25.85 31.18
CA LEU A 377 -22.02 -24.53 30.52
C LEU A 377 -23.42 -23.96 30.33
N ARG A 378 -24.46 -24.78 30.43
CA ARG A 378 -25.86 -24.37 30.20
C ARG A 378 -26.38 -23.41 31.27
N GLU A 379 -25.90 -23.54 32.49
CA GLU A 379 -26.29 -22.69 33.61
C GLU A 379 -25.64 -21.30 33.60
N LYS A 380 -24.58 -21.08 32.79
CA LYS A 380 -23.89 -19.80 32.70
C LYS A 380 -24.50 -18.90 31.64
N LYS A 381 -24.61 -17.60 31.93
CA LYS A 381 -24.93 -16.59 30.90
C LYS A 381 -23.81 -16.52 29.89
N LEU A 382 -23.99 -17.21 28.77
CA LEU A 382 -22.98 -17.32 27.73
C LEU A 382 -23.03 -16.14 26.77
N HIS A 383 -21.86 -15.66 26.36
CA HIS A 383 -21.76 -14.72 25.26
C HIS A 383 -22.26 -15.38 23.98
N TYR A 384 -22.98 -14.65 23.11
CA TYR A 384 -23.60 -15.20 21.90
C TYR A 384 -22.63 -15.91 20.95
N TRP A 385 -21.33 -15.63 21.01
CA TRP A 385 -20.31 -16.36 20.26
C TRP A 385 -20.13 -17.81 20.73
N ALA A 386 -20.50 -18.14 21.95
CA ALA A 386 -20.46 -19.52 22.44
C ALA A 386 -21.44 -20.40 21.64
N PHE A 387 -22.62 -19.90 21.32
CA PHE A 387 -23.59 -20.58 20.47
C PHE A 387 -23.06 -20.82 19.05
N TRP A 388 -22.48 -19.82 18.42
CA TRP A 388 -21.88 -19.96 17.08
C TRP A 388 -20.66 -20.91 17.07
N ARG A 389 -19.89 -20.92 18.17
CA ARG A 389 -18.78 -21.88 18.33
C ARG A 389 -19.27 -23.31 18.45
N SER A 390 -20.34 -23.54 19.18
CA SER A 390 -20.99 -24.85 19.33
C SER A 390 -21.53 -25.35 18.00
N LEU A 391 -22.30 -24.53 17.30
CA LEU A 391 -22.82 -24.84 15.97
C LEU A 391 -21.72 -25.17 14.95
N LYS A 392 -20.61 -24.42 14.98
CA LYS A 392 -19.45 -24.72 14.13
C LYS A 392 -18.81 -26.07 14.46
N ARG A 393 -18.74 -26.44 15.74
CA ARG A 393 -18.19 -27.74 16.17
C ARG A 393 -19.12 -28.87 15.73
N ALA A 394 -20.42 -28.74 15.94
CA ALA A 394 -21.41 -29.72 15.52
C ALA A 394 -21.40 -29.97 13.99
N ALA A 395 -21.25 -28.91 13.20
CA ALA A 395 -21.10 -29.01 11.76
C ALA A 395 -19.82 -29.72 11.29
N ASN A 396 -18.72 -29.55 12.03
CA ASN A 396 -17.41 -30.17 11.71
C ASN A 396 -17.27 -31.63 12.19
N SER A 397 -18.06 -32.06 13.18
CA SER A 397 -17.98 -33.41 13.77
C SER A 397 -18.74 -34.47 13.01
N GLY A 398 -19.30 -34.15 11.83
CA GLY A 398 -19.98 -35.11 10.97
C GLY A 398 -21.36 -35.58 11.44
N ASN A 399 -21.78 -35.24 12.68
CA ASN A 399 -23.12 -35.59 13.23
C ASN A 399 -24.22 -34.60 12.84
N GLY A 400 -23.94 -33.67 11.97
CA GLY A 400 -24.89 -32.66 11.55
C GLY A 400 -24.79 -32.38 10.06
N LYS A 401 -25.49 -33.19 9.23
CA LYS A 401 -26.02 -32.59 8.01
C LYS A 401 -26.79 -31.33 8.42
N PRO A 402 -26.58 -30.19 7.75
CA PRO A 402 -27.34 -28.99 8.10
C PRO A 402 -28.82 -29.35 8.11
N PRO A 403 -29.57 -29.06 9.18
CA PRO A 403 -30.98 -29.43 9.25
C PRO A 403 -31.71 -28.66 8.16
N GLY A 404 -32.13 -29.40 7.12
CA GLY A 404 -32.88 -28.81 6.00
C GLY A 404 -32.70 -29.48 4.64
N THR A 405 -31.90 -30.54 4.51
CA THR A 405 -31.89 -31.37 3.29
C THR A 405 -32.62 -32.70 3.54
N THR A 406 -33.91 -32.65 3.85
CA THR A 406 -34.86 -33.71 3.54
C THR A 406 -35.62 -33.27 2.30
N GLY A 407 -34.94 -33.19 1.19
CA GLY A 407 -35.50 -33.39 -0.13
C GLY A 407 -35.06 -34.78 -0.55
N GLU A 408 -35.97 -35.58 -1.03
CA GLU A 408 -35.72 -36.90 -1.59
C GLU A 408 -34.55 -36.88 -2.57
N PRO A 409 -33.78 -37.97 -2.70
CA PRO A 409 -32.74 -38.03 -3.69
C PRO A 409 -33.39 -37.92 -5.07
N GLU A 410 -33.28 -36.78 -5.71
CA GLU A 410 -33.47 -36.71 -7.15
C GLU A 410 -32.52 -37.72 -7.77
N GLN A 411 -33.13 -38.74 -8.37
CA GLN A 411 -32.44 -39.74 -9.16
C GLN A 411 -31.62 -39.03 -10.21
N GLY A 412 -30.29 -39.20 -10.11
CA GLY A 412 -29.36 -38.61 -11.02
C GLY A 412 -29.67 -38.99 -12.46
N ILE A 413 -30.13 -38.02 -13.22
CA ILE A 413 -30.06 -38.07 -14.67
C ILE A 413 -28.57 -37.88 -14.99
N ALA A 414 -27.93 -38.98 -15.34
CA ALA A 414 -26.60 -38.97 -15.91
C ALA A 414 -26.61 -38.00 -17.12
N PRO A 415 -25.65 -37.08 -17.23
CA PRO A 415 -25.55 -36.25 -18.40
C PRO A 415 -25.20 -37.16 -19.59
N THR A 416 -26.14 -37.31 -20.50
CA THR A 416 -25.92 -37.88 -21.82
C THR A 416 -24.81 -37.07 -22.48
N ARG A 417 -23.71 -37.75 -22.81
CA ARG A 417 -22.68 -37.24 -23.68
C ARG A 417 -23.27 -36.91 -25.04
N SER A 418 -23.66 -35.68 -25.26
CA SER A 418 -23.79 -35.13 -26.60
C SER A 418 -22.38 -34.76 -27.06
N GLY A 419 -21.92 -35.38 -28.12
CA GLY A 419 -20.69 -35.05 -28.80
C GLY A 419 -20.74 -33.61 -29.29
N GLY A 420 -19.85 -32.79 -28.77
CA GLY A 420 -19.61 -31.42 -29.18
C GLY A 420 -18.12 -31.28 -29.36
N GLU A 421 -17.72 -31.00 -30.57
CA GLU A 421 -16.36 -30.89 -31.07
C GLU A 421 -15.45 -30.00 -30.20
N THR A 422 -14.28 -30.52 -29.84
CA THR A 422 -13.20 -29.75 -29.28
C THR A 422 -12.63 -28.82 -30.35
N PRO A 423 -12.50 -27.51 -30.11
CA PRO A 423 -11.77 -26.63 -31.02
C PRO A 423 -10.28 -27.00 -31.01
N PRO A 424 -9.61 -26.96 -32.16
CA PRO A 424 -8.22 -27.36 -32.29
C PRO A 424 -7.27 -26.40 -31.56
N PRO A 425 -6.08 -26.86 -31.15
CA PRO A 425 -5.09 -26.03 -30.47
C PRO A 425 -4.53 -24.98 -31.43
N TYR A 426 -4.45 -23.76 -30.96
CA TYR A 426 -3.83 -22.63 -31.67
C TYR A 426 -2.34 -22.92 -31.92
N ARG A 427 -1.99 -23.34 -33.13
CA ARG A 427 -0.62 -23.36 -33.62
C ARG A 427 -0.24 -21.94 -34.01
N GLY A 428 0.69 -21.34 -33.28
CA GLY A 428 1.39 -20.12 -33.69
C GLY A 428 2.09 -20.34 -35.03
N LYS A 429 1.67 -19.64 -36.07
CA LYS A 429 2.44 -19.50 -37.30
C LYS A 429 3.50 -18.44 -37.09
N GLY A 430 4.77 -18.86 -37.21
CA GLY A 430 5.90 -17.98 -37.42
C GLY A 430 5.72 -17.26 -38.76
N ILE A 431 5.93 -15.97 -38.75
CA ILE A 431 6.05 -15.18 -39.97
C ILE A 431 7.55 -14.95 -40.18
N SER A 432 8.10 -15.68 -41.13
CA SER A 432 9.37 -15.41 -41.81
C SER A 432 9.19 -14.20 -42.69
N GLY A 433 10.20 -13.33 -42.70
CA GLY A 433 10.17 -12.10 -43.45
C GLY A 433 10.22 -12.27 -44.98
N GLU A 434 9.66 -11.32 -45.66
CA GLU A 434 10.12 -10.89 -46.98
C GLU A 434 9.92 -9.38 -47.10
N SER A 435 10.99 -8.77 -47.58
CA SER A 435 11.11 -7.36 -47.91
C SER A 435 10.38 -7.02 -49.20
N GLU A 436 9.49 -6.05 -49.18
CA GLU A 436 9.18 -5.32 -50.41
C GLU A 436 9.26 -3.79 -50.21
N LYS A 437 10.10 -3.18 -51.05
CA LYS A 437 10.25 -1.75 -51.24
C LYS A 437 9.02 -1.19 -51.99
N GLY A 438 8.41 -0.20 -51.43
CA GLY A 438 7.38 0.56 -52.15
C GLY A 438 7.24 1.97 -51.55
N GLY A 439 7.93 2.93 -52.14
CA GLY A 439 7.79 4.32 -51.77
C GLY A 439 6.49 4.90 -52.34
N PHE A 440 5.84 5.76 -51.57
CA PHE A 440 5.05 6.88 -52.10
C PHE A 440 5.06 8.01 -51.08
N GLY A 441 5.54 9.16 -51.53
CA GLY A 441 5.53 10.41 -50.84
C GLY A 441 4.13 11.01 -50.75
N SER A 442 3.87 11.70 -49.67
CA SER A 442 2.89 12.78 -49.67
C SER A 442 3.25 13.79 -48.58
N SER A 443 3.45 14.97 -49.07
CA SER A 443 3.81 16.23 -48.46
C SER A 443 2.89 16.70 -47.35
N MET A 444 3.50 17.14 -46.25
CA MET A 444 2.89 18.05 -45.26
C MET A 444 2.96 19.49 -45.77
N PRO A 445 1.98 20.34 -45.52
CA PRO A 445 2.14 21.78 -45.59
C PRO A 445 2.65 22.37 -44.29
N LEU A 446 3.74 23.11 -44.35
CA LEU A 446 4.26 24.06 -43.38
C LEU A 446 3.27 25.22 -43.20
N VAL A 447 2.88 25.48 -41.95
CA VAL A 447 2.28 26.76 -41.56
C VAL A 447 3.38 27.59 -40.88
N GLN A 448 3.69 28.73 -41.50
CA GLN A 448 4.60 29.75 -40.96
C GLN A 448 3.89 30.63 -39.91
N PRO A 449 4.63 31.19 -38.94
CA PRO A 449 4.07 32.10 -37.91
C PRO A 449 4.03 33.54 -38.49
N GLY A 450 2.88 34.16 -38.34
CA GLY A 450 2.68 35.60 -38.63
C GLY A 450 3.28 36.48 -37.55
N SER A 451 3.97 37.51 -37.98
CA SER A 451 4.55 38.58 -37.19
C SER A 451 3.50 39.60 -36.69
N PRO A 452 3.86 40.45 -35.68
CA PRO A 452 2.91 41.18 -34.86
C PRO A 452 2.54 42.54 -35.44
N ALA A 453 1.31 42.93 -35.17
CA ALA A 453 0.84 44.31 -35.39
C ALA A 453 0.93 45.11 -34.11
N SER A 454 1.65 46.20 -34.17
CA SER A 454 1.71 47.32 -33.25
C SER A 454 0.37 48.04 -33.12
N HIS A 455 -0.07 48.37 -31.90
CA HIS A 455 -0.80 49.58 -31.66
C HIS A 455 -0.52 50.16 -30.27
N GLU A 456 -0.24 51.45 -30.35
CA GLU A 456 0.11 52.39 -29.33
C GLU A 456 -1.01 52.69 -28.34
N GLY A 457 -0.61 53.06 -27.11
CA GLY A 457 -1.10 54.27 -26.45
C GLY A 457 -2.28 54.11 -25.54
N CYS A 458 -2.11 54.22 -24.27
CA CYS A 458 -2.60 55.37 -23.48
C CYS A 458 -2.24 55.29 -22.00
N THR A 459 -1.71 56.35 -21.55
CA THR A 459 -1.29 56.81 -20.25
C THR A 459 -2.43 56.91 -19.21
N ARG A 460 -1.96 56.84 -17.93
CA ARG A 460 -2.37 57.58 -16.68
C ARG A 460 -3.15 56.84 -15.63
N THR A 461 -2.43 56.71 -14.52
CA THR A 461 -2.61 57.35 -13.17
C THR A 461 -3.85 56.89 -12.38
N LEU A 462 -3.65 56.20 -11.32
CA LEU A 462 -3.47 56.58 -9.92
C LEU A 462 -2.97 55.38 -9.10
#